data_9440ab365b79ae00783925ef871c7754
#
_entry.id   9440ab365b79ae00783925ef871c7754
#
_cell.length_a   1.000
_cell.length_b   1.000
_cell.length_c   1.000
_cell.angle_alpha   90.00
_cell.angle_beta   90.00
_cell.angle_gamma   90.00
#
_symmetry.space_group_name_H-M   'P 1'
#
loop_
_entity.id
_entity.type
_entity.pdbx_description
1 polymer ?
#
loop_
_entity_poly.entity_id
_entity_poly.type
_entity_poly.pdbx_seq_one_letter_code
_entity_poly.pdbx_strand_id
1 'polypeptide(L)'
;WHDEINLPKTDLVVLPGGFSYGDYLRCGSMASKSKIMQSVTKFAESGGLVLGICNGFQILVESGLLPGVLLRNKYLEFICKNVHIKINKKENFYFKNIEKDIFEFHIAHNEGNYFCTEDQLKDIEDNNQIAIYYCDINGQTSDQFNPNGSIKNIAGVFNKKKNVLGMMPHPERMIDKSLSGEDGSLFFKNLIKNLK
;
A
#
# COMPACT_ATOMS: atom_id res chain seq x y z
N TRP A 1 -11.53 11.11 11.40
CA TRP A 1 -11.88 10.36 12.61
C TRP A 1 -12.87 9.25 12.30
N HIS A 2 -12.71 8.05 12.85
CA HIS A 2 -13.51 6.87 12.48
C HIS A 2 -15.01 7.00 12.77
N ASP A 3 -15.41 7.87 13.68
CA ASP A 3 -16.83 8.15 14.00
C ASP A 3 -17.47 9.20 13.09
N GLU A 4 -16.66 9.96 12.37
CA GLU A 4 -17.16 10.90 11.36
C GLU A 4 -17.80 10.15 10.19
N ILE A 5 -18.77 10.80 9.54
CA ILE A 5 -19.45 10.22 8.38
C ILE A 5 -18.97 10.90 7.10
N ASN A 6 -18.69 12.21 7.16
CA ASN A 6 -18.42 13.01 5.98
C ASN A 6 -16.93 13.29 5.82
N LEU A 7 -16.41 13.08 4.62
CA LEU A 7 -15.09 13.59 4.25
C LEU A 7 -15.18 15.11 4.01
N PRO A 8 -14.21 15.89 4.51
CA PRO A 8 -14.07 17.27 4.06
C PRO A 8 -13.68 17.31 2.57
N LYS A 9 -13.79 18.47 1.93
CA LYS A 9 -13.26 18.65 0.57
C LYS A 9 -11.76 18.33 0.58
N THR A 10 -11.38 17.34 -0.23
CA THR A 10 -10.01 16.82 -0.25
C THR A 10 -9.64 16.30 -1.64
N ASP A 11 -8.36 16.35 -1.98
CA ASP A 11 -7.82 15.84 -3.24
C ASP A 11 -7.27 14.41 -3.09
N LEU A 12 -6.84 14.05 -1.89
CA LEU A 12 -6.28 12.75 -1.57
C LEU A 12 -6.68 12.33 -0.15
N VAL A 13 -7.13 11.09 0.00
CA VAL A 13 -7.32 10.45 1.31
C VAL A 13 -6.15 9.52 1.57
N VAL A 14 -5.52 9.64 2.75
CA VAL A 14 -4.47 8.71 3.19
C VAL A 14 -4.98 7.92 4.40
N LEU A 15 -4.99 6.61 4.27
CA LEU A 15 -5.20 5.68 5.39
C LEU A 15 -3.82 5.27 5.91
N PRO A 16 -3.41 5.74 7.10
CA PRO A 16 -2.06 5.51 7.61
C PRO A 16 -1.87 4.09 8.13
N GLY A 17 -0.61 3.75 8.39
CA GLY A 17 -0.24 2.57 9.16
C GLY A 17 -0.69 2.66 10.62
N GLY A 18 -0.66 1.54 11.30
CA GLY A 18 -1.05 1.42 12.71
C GLY A 18 -1.60 0.03 13.02
N PHE A 19 -2.29 -0.08 14.14
CA PHE A 19 -2.98 -1.28 14.60
C PHE A 19 -4.41 -0.91 14.95
N SER A 20 -5.21 -0.60 13.94
CA SER A 20 -6.57 -0.12 14.13
C SER A 20 -7.42 -1.14 14.88
N TYR A 21 -8.10 -0.70 15.95
CA TYR A 21 -8.88 -1.54 16.84
C TYR A 21 -8.09 -2.71 17.46
N GLY A 22 -6.74 -2.58 17.60
CA GLY A 22 -5.88 -3.61 18.14
C GLY A 22 -5.79 -4.88 17.28
N ASP A 23 -6.08 -4.77 15.98
CA ASP A 23 -6.10 -5.87 15.01
C ASP A 23 -7.00 -7.05 15.40
N TYR A 24 -8.05 -6.78 16.19
CA TYR A 24 -9.04 -7.79 16.52
C TYR A 24 -9.67 -8.41 15.28
N LEU A 25 -9.88 -9.72 15.30
CA LEU A 25 -10.35 -10.58 14.22
C LEU A 25 -9.28 -10.72 13.12
N ARG A 26 -9.11 -9.72 12.33
CA ARG A 26 -8.15 -9.60 11.23
C ARG A 26 -7.76 -8.14 11.05
N CYS A 27 -6.49 -7.86 10.76
CA CYS A 27 -6.00 -6.50 10.58
C CYS A 27 -6.85 -5.73 9.57
N GLY A 28 -7.28 -4.52 9.95
CA GLY A 28 -8.13 -3.67 9.11
C GLY A 28 -9.62 -4.02 9.07
N SER A 29 -10.03 -5.22 9.50
CA SER A 29 -11.42 -5.70 9.36
C SER A 29 -12.43 -4.82 10.08
N MET A 30 -12.18 -4.45 11.34
CA MET A 30 -13.08 -3.57 12.09
C MET A 30 -13.08 -2.14 11.53
N ALA A 31 -11.89 -1.62 11.21
CA ALA A 31 -11.75 -0.28 10.66
C ALA A 31 -12.46 -0.13 9.31
N SER A 32 -12.46 -1.17 8.45
CA SER A 32 -13.18 -1.16 7.18
C SER A 32 -14.68 -0.95 7.31
N LYS A 33 -15.26 -1.21 8.49
CA LYS A 33 -16.69 -1.02 8.81
C LYS A 33 -16.98 0.30 9.51
N SER A 34 -15.97 1.13 9.78
CA SER A 34 -16.16 2.45 10.40
C SER A 34 -17.02 3.37 9.50
N LYS A 35 -17.70 4.33 10.13
CA LYS A 35 -18.62 5.24 9.42
C LYS A 35 -17.92 6.03 8.31
N ILE A 36 -16.71 6.52 8.57
CA ILE A 36 -15.94 7.29 7.60
C ILE A 36 -15.59 6.47 6.35
N MET A 37 -15.38 5.15 6.48
CA MET A 37 -15.03 4.30 5.35
C MET A 37 -16.14 4.22 4.29
N GLN A 38 -17.40 4.45 4.64
CA GLN A 38 -18.49 4.57 3.65
C GLN A 38 -18.25 5.77 2.72
N SER A 39 -17.82 6.91 3.27
CA SER A 39 -17.51 8.10 2.49
C SER A 39 -16.19 7.96 1.72
N VAL A 40 -15.18 7.30 2.29
CA VAL A 40 -13.93 6.96 1.58
C VAL A 40 -14.22 6.06 0.38
N THR A 41 -15.08 5.05 0.55
CA THR A 41 -15.46 4.15 -0.55
C THR A 41 -16.15 4.93 -1.68
N LYS A 42 -17.16 5.75 -1.36
CA LYS A 42 -17.85 6.60 -2.36
C LYS A 42 -16.88 7.56 -3.06
N PHE A 43 -15.97 8.17 -2.30
CA PHE A 43 -14.93 9.05 -2.84
C PHE A 43 -14.02 8.31 -3.83
N ALA A 44 -13.55 7.11 -3.48
CA ALA A 44 -12.73 6.26 -4.35
C ALA A 44 -13.49 5.82 -5.60
N GLU A 45 -14.75 5.40 -5.47
CA GLU A 45 -15.62 4.98 -6.59
C GLU A 45 -15.88 6.12 -7.56
N SER A 46 -15.98 7.38 -7.08
CA SER A 46 -16.10 8.57 -7.91
C SER A 46 -14.79 9.03 -8.57
N GLY A 47 -13.69 8.31 -8.34
CA GLY A 47 -12.38 8.61 -8.94
C GLY A 47 -11.44 9.39 -8.02
N GLY A 48 -11.84 9.64 -6.76
CA GLY A 48 -10.98 10.28 -5.76
C GLY A 48 -9.76 9.43 -5.42
N LEU A 49 -8.66 10.09 -5.11
CA LEU A 49 -7.38 9.44 -4.85
C LEU A 49 -7.31 8.91 -3.42
N VAL A 50 -6.95 7.64 -3.25
CA VAL A 50 -6.80 7.01 -1.92
C VAL A 50 -5.48 6.25 -1.83
N LEU A 51 -4.70 6.53 -0.79
CA LEU A 51 -3.46 5.83 -0.46
C LEU A 51 -3.61 5.10 0.86
N GLY A 52 -3.41 3.78 0.87
CA GLY A 52 -3.35 2.96 2.08
C GLY A 52 -1.93 2.48 2.35
N ILE A 53 -1.40 2.77 3.54
CA ILE A 53 -0.06 2.36 3.98
C ILE A 53 -0.20 1.33 5.09
N CYS A 54 0.42 0.16 4.96
CA CYS A 54 0.43 -0.92 5.96
C CYS A 54 -0.99 -1.25 6.44
N ASN A 55 -1.39 -0.87 7.65
CA ASN A 55 -2.76 -1.06 8.14
C ASN A 55 -3.82 -0.40 7.24
N GLY A 56 -3.51 0.75 6.64
CA GLY A 56 -4.36 1.38 5.63
C GLY A 56 -4.57 0.50 4.39
N PHE A 57 -3.55 -0.21 3.93
CA PHE A 57 -3.68 -1.19 2.85
C PHE A 57 -4.58 -2.36 3.27
N GLN A 58 -4.40 -2.88 4.48
CA GLN A 58 -5.27 -3.93 5.04
C GLN A 58 -6.73 -3.48 5.07
N ILE A 59 -7.02 -2.24 5.50
CA ILE A 59 -8.36 -1.65 5.50
C ILE A 59 -8.94 -1.57 4.08
N LEU A 60 -8.15 -1.15 3.09
CA LEU A 60 -8.60 -1.05 1.69
C LEU A 60 -8.94 -2.40 1.08
N VAL A 61 -8.19 -3.45 1.42
CA VAL A 61 -8.51 -4.82 1.00
C VAL A 61 -9.79 -5.32 1.69
N GLU A 62 -9.90 -5.13 3.00
CA GLU A 62 -11.09 -5.53 3.78
C GLU A 62 -12.36 -4.78 3.39
N SER A 63 -12.24 -3.56 2.87
CA SER A 63 -13.37 -2.79 2.34
C SER A 63 -13.75 -3.16 0.90
N GLY A 64 -12.97 -4.02 0.23
CA GLY A 64 -13.18 -4.41 -1.17
C GLY A 64 -12.72 -3.37 -2.20
N LEU A 65 -12.05 -2.29 -1.78
CA LEU A 65 -11.51 -1.28 -2.68
C LEU A 65 -10.25 -1.76 -3.44
N LEU A 66 -9.54 -2.74 -2.87
CA LEU A 66 -8.38 -3.37 -3.49
C LEU A 66 -8.56 -4.90 -3.58
N PRO A 67 -8.00 -5.55 -4.60
CA PRO A 67 -8.07 -7.00 -4.77
C PRO A 67 -7.17 -7.76 -3.79
N GLY A 68 -7.42 -9.05 -3.61
CA GLY A 68 -6.60 -9.96 -2.80
C GLY A 68 -6.92 -9.91 -1.31
N VAL A 69 -6.02 -10.46 -0.51
CA VAL A 69 -6.08 -10.47 0.96
C VAL A 69 -4.67 -10.31 1.54
N LEU A 70 -4.57 -9.82 2.78
CA LEU A 70 -3.32 -9.78 3.52
C LEU A 70 -3.37 -10.83 4.64
N LEU A 71 -2.43 -11.76 4.60
CA LEU A 71 -2.29 -12.88 5.52
C LEU A 71 -1.12 -12.65 6.47
N ARG A 72 -1.03 -13.50 7.50
CA ARG A 72 0.16 -13.55 8.35
C ARG A 72 1.42 -13.80 7.54
N ASN A 73 2.51 -13.17 7.93
CA ASN A 73 3.82 -13.39 7.34
C ASN A 73 4.18 -14.88 7.32
N LYS A 74 4.90 -15.32 6.30
CA LYS A 74 5.24 -16.73 6.05
C LYS A 74 5.81 -17.46 7.27
N TYR A 75 6.60 -16.78 8.09
CA TYR A 75 7.25 -17.39 9.27
C TYR A 75 6.53 -17.07 10.58
N LEU A 76 5.33 -16.46 10.53
CA LEU A 76 4.50 -16.09 11.69
C LEU A 76 5.19 -15.12 12.66
N GLU A 77 6.15 -14.36 12.17
CA GLU A 77 6.93 -13.40 12.95
C GLU A 77 6.59 -11.96 12.56
N PHE A 78 6.66 -11.05 13.52
CA PHE A 78 6.63 -9.62 13.26
C PHE A 78 7.94 -9.19 12.59
N ILE A 79 7.85 -8.58 11.42
CA ILE A 79 9.00 -8.15 10.64
C ILE A 79 9.11 -6.63 10.72
N CYS A 80 10.29 -6.15 11.17
CA CYS A 80 10.62 -4.73 11.28
C CYS A 80 12.01 -4.50 10.71
N LYS A 81 12.08 -4.03 9.45
CA LYS A 81 13.35 -3.79 8.72
C LYS A 81 13.17 -2.91 7.51
N ASN A 82 14.29 -2.42 6.97
CA ASN A 82 14.32 -1.79 5.65
C ASN A 82 14.24 -2.86 4.55
N VAL A 83 13.55 -2.52 3.47
CA VAL A 83 13.41 -3.34 2.27
C VAL A 83 13.54 -2.47 1.03
N HIS A 84 14.06 -3.02 -0.05
CA HIS A 84 13.98 -2.36 -1.35
C HIS A 84 12.69 -2.74 -2.05
N ILE A 85 12.08 -1.75 -2.68
CA ILE A 85 10.91 -1.92 -3.55
C ILE A 85 11.20 -1.37 -4.94
N LYS A 86 10.60 -1.99 -5.94
CA LYS A 86 10.65 -1.55 -7.33
C LYS A 86 9.26 -1.15 -7.80
N ILE A 87 9.15 0.04 -8.40
CA ILE A 87 7.96 0.48 -9.10
C ILE A 87 7.77 -0.39 -10.34
N ASN A 88 6.56 -0.95 -10.54
CA ASN A 88 6.26 -1.75 -11.71
C ASN A 88 6.07 -0.89 -12.97
N LYS A 89 5.15 0.08 -12.91
CA LYS A 89 4.86 1.02 -14.01
C LYS A 89 4.61 2.42 -13.48
N LYS A 90 5.08 3.43 -14.22
CA LYS A 90 4.95 4.84 -13.81
C LYS A 90 3.73 5.55 -14.40
N GLU A 91 3.02 4.94 -15.36
CA GLU A 91 1.87 5.53 -16.05
C GLU A 91 0.61 5.53 -15.17
N ASN A 92 0.73 6.18 -14.01
CA ASN A 92 -0.37 6.37 -13.06
C ASN A 92 -0.11 7.64 -12.22
N PHE A 93 -1.13 8.08 -11.50
CA PHE A 93 -1.04 9.30 -10.70
C PHE A 93 0.07 9.26 -9.64
N TYR A 94 0.28 8.13 -8.96
CA TYR A 94 1.18 8.02 -7.81
C TYR A 94 2.66 8.07 -8.19
N PHE A 95 3.01 7.53 -9.37
CA PHE A 95 4.41 7.36 -9.79
C PHE A 95 4.79 8.15 -11.05
N LYS A 96 3.84 8.84 -11.71
CA LYS A 96 4.19 9.70 -12.85
C LYS A 96 5.22 10.75 -12.41
N ASN A 97 6.17 11.04 -13.28
CA ASN A 97 7.25 12.01 -13.05
C ASN A 97 8.25 11.65 -11.93
N ILE A 98 8.16 10.46 -11.34
CA ILE A 98 9.16 10.01 -10.38
C ILE A 98 10.42 9.54 -11.13
N GLU A 99 11.58 10.07 -10.75
CA GLU A 99 12.84 9.79 -11.47
C GLU A 99 13.44 8.44 -11.11
N LYS A 100 13.21 7.98 -9.90
CA LYS A 100 13.78 6.75 -9.32
C LYS A 100 12.81 5.58 -9.49
N ASP A 101 13.31 4.37 -9.77
CA ASP A 101 12.51 3.15 -9.89
C ASP A 101 12.56 2.28 -8.64
N ILE A 102 13.69 2.33 -7.92
CA ILE A 102 13.96 1.51 -6.74
C ILE A 102 14.02 2.43 -5.53
N PHE A 103 13.26 2.10 -4.48
CA PHE A 103 13.20 2.85 -3.23
C PHE A 103 13.56 1.92 -2.07
N GLU A 104 14.18 2.47 -1.04
CA GLU A 104 14.31 1.82 0.25
C GLU A 104 13.21 2.36 1.17
N PHE A 105 12.36 1.46 1.67
CA PHE A 105 11.32 1.79 2.65
C PHE A 105 11.38 0.86 3.85
N HIS A 106 10.81 1.30 4.95
CA HIS A 106 10.68 0.51 6.15
C HIS A 106 9.42 -0.35 6.11
N ILE A 107 9.47 -1.59 6.62
CA ILE A 107 8.30 -2.41 6.89
C ILE A 107 8.22 -2.74 8.39
N ALA A 108 6.99 -2.78 8.93
CA ALA A 108 6.74 -3.13 10.33
C ALA A 108 5.36 -3.79 10.45
N HIS A 109 5.27 -5.10 10.29
CA HIS A 109 3.98 -5.81 10.24
C HIS A 109 4.10 -7.29 10.62
N ASN A 110 2.99 -7.87 11.09
CA ASN A 110 2.80 -9.29 11.30
C ASN A 110 1.95 -9.92 10.18
N GLU A 111 1.08 -9.13 9.55
CA GLU A 111 0.18 -9.53 8.47
C GLU A 111 0.42 -8.65 7.23
N GLY A 112 1.48 -8.97 6.48
CA GLY A 112 1.86 -8.26 5.26
C GLY A 112 1.99 -9.17 4.04
N ASN A 113 1.71 -10.46 4.18
CA ASN A 113 1.76 -11.44 3.12
C ASN A 113 0.57 -11.28 2.19
N TYR A 114 0.78 -10.60 1.05
CA TYR A 114 -0.25 -10.44 0.04
C TYR A 114 -0.53 -11.74 -0.68
N PHE A 115 -1.79 -12.13 -0.71
CA PHE A 115 -2.27 -13.36 -1.32
C PHE A 115 -3.49 -13.10 -2.21
N CYS A 116 -3.56 -13.82 -3.32
CA CYS A 116 -4.73 -13.91 -4.20
C CYS A 116 -4.75 -15.27 -4.90
N THR A 117 -5.92 -15.68 -5.40
CA THR A 117 -6.03 -16.91 -6.22
C THR A 117 -5.35 -16.73 -7.57
N GLU A 118 -5.08 -17.83 -8.28
CA GLU A 118 -4.46 -17.78 -9.62
C GLU A 118 -5.29 -16.95 -10.61
N ASP A 119 -6.62 -17.10 -10.59
CA ASP A 119 -7.53 -16.33 -11.45
C ASP A 119 -7.49 -14.84 -11.11
N GLN A 120 -7.48 -14.50 -9.80
CA GLN A 120 -7.33 -13.11 -9.36
C GLN A 120 -5.97 -12.52 -9.74
N LEU A 121 -4.89 -13.32 -9.61
CA LEU A 121 -3.56 -12.89 -10.00
C LEU A 121 -3.49 -12.55 -11.48
N LYS A 122 -4.07 -13.41 -12.32
CA LYS A 122 -4.17 -13.17 -13.76
C LYS A 122 -4.94 -11.87 -14.06
N ASP A 123 -6.11 -11.64 -13.42
CA ASP A 123 -6.87 -10.40 -13.59
C ASP A 123 -6.07 -9.17 -13.15
N ILE A 124 -5.33 -9.27 -12.03
CA ILE A 124 -4.45 -8.21 -11.51
C ILE A 124 -3.31 -7.90 -12.51
N GLU A 125 -2.70 -8.93 -13.09
CA GLU A 125 -1.63 -8.77 -14.08
C GLU A 125 -2.15 -8.19 -15.40
N ASP A 126 -3.24 -8.72 -15.94
CA ASP A 126 -3.87 -8.29 -17.20
C ASP A 126 -4.32 -6.82 -17.13
N ASN A 127 -4.79 -6.36 -15.95
CA ASN A 127 -5.19 -4.97 -15.70
C ASN A 127 -4.03 -4.08 -15.21
N ASN A 128 -2.79 -4.57 -15.16
CA ASN A 128 -1.61 -3.84 -14.65
C ASN A 128 -1.85 -3.23 -13.25
N GLN A 129 -2.44 -4.00 -12.34
CA GLN A 129 -2.77 -3.52 -10.98
C GLN A 129 -1.62 -3.70 -9.99
N ILE A 130 -0.55 -4.42 -10.33
CA ILE A 130 0.62 -4.51 -9.46
C ILE A 130 1.35 -3.17 -9.47
N ALA A 131 1.45 -2.55 -8.31
CA ALA A 131 2.05 -1.22 -8.15
C ALA A 131 3.56 -1.31 -7.92
N ILE A 132 3.96 -2.11 -6.94
CA ILE A 132 5.35 -2.24 -6.48
C ILE A 132 5.66 -3.69 -6.09
N TYR A 133 6.93 -4.06 -6.25
CA TYR A 133 7.47 -5.36 -5.85
C TYR A 133 8.56 -5.20 -4.79
N TYR A 134 8.71 -6.19 -3.90
CA TYR A 134 9.93 -6.38 -3.14
C TYR A 134 11.07 -6.80 -4.06
N CYS A 135 12.26 -6.25 -3.87
CA CYS A 135 13.42 -6.53 -4.72
C CYS A 135 14.74 -6.38 -3.94
N ASP A 136 15.85 -6.63 -4.60
CA ASP A 136 17.19 -6.23 -4.11
C ASP A 136 17.48 -4.76 -4.45
N ILE A 137 18.68 -4.30 -4.05
CA ILE A 137 19.17 -2.95 -4.33
C ILE A 137 19.30 -2.63 -5.83
N ASN A 138 19.40 -3.64 -6.69
CA ASN A 138 19.49 -3.50 -8.14
C ASN A 138 18.15 -3.67 -8.85
N GLY A 139 17.05 -3.87 -8.08
CA GLY A 139 15.70 -4.07 -8.60
C GLY A 139 15.42 -5.47 -9.11
N GLN A 140 16.25 -6.47 -8.77
CA GLN A 140 15.99 -7.86 -9.08
C GLN A 140 14.96 -8.46 -8.10
N THR A 141 13.87 -8.98 -8.63
CA THR A 141 12.83 -9.66 -7.84
C THR A 141 13.14 -11.15 -7.73
N SER A 142 13.23 -11.67 -6.52
CA SER A 142 13.35 -13.10 -6.26
C SER A 142 12.80 -13.42 -4.86
N ASP A 143 12.53 -14.70 -4.59
CA ASP A 143 12.02 -15.16 -3.29
C ASP A 143 12.97 -14.83 -2.12
N GLN A 144 14.26 -14.70 -2.39
CA GLN A 144 15.26 -14.31 -1.40
C GLN A 144 15.01 -12.90 -0.82
N PHE A 145 14.45 -11.99 -1.63
CA PHE A 145 14.17 -10.61 -1.23
C PHE A 145 12.72 -10.40 -0.79
N ASN A 146 11.93 -11.47 -0.79
CA ASN A 146 10.55 -11.47 -0.29
C ASN A 146 10.53 -11.58 1.24
N PRO A 147 10.19 -10.51 1.96
CA PRO A 147 10.33 -10.52 3.42
C PRO A 147 9.23 -11.33 4.10
N ASN A 148 8.06 -11.49 3.49
CA ASN A 148 6.83 -11.90 4.18
C ASN A 148 6.04 -13.03 3.50
N GLY A 149 6.49 -13.48 2.32
CA GLY A 149 5.84 -14.56 1.57
C GLY A 149 4.76 -14.09 0.58
N SER A 150 4.67 -12.79 0.31
CA SER A 150 3.73 -12.24 -0.68
C SER A 150 3.88 -12.90 -2.04
N ILE A 151 2.76 -13.25 -2.67
CA ILE A 151 2.76 -13.86 -4.01
C ILE A 151 3.52 -12.97 -5.00
N LYS A 152 4.41 -13.58 -5.81
CA LYS A 152 5.24 -12.86 -6.81
C LYS A 152 5.98 -11.63 -6.26
N ASN A 153 6.32 -11.59 -4.99
CA ASN A 153 6.98 -10.45 -4.33
C ASN A 153 6.16 -9.16 -4.34
N ILE A 154 4.85 -9.23 -4.50
CA ILE A 154 3.97 -8.05 -4.53
C ILE A 154 4.03 -7.34 -3.18
N ALA A 155 4.43 -6.06 -3.18
CA ALA A 155 4.49 -5.20 -2.01
C ALA A 155 3.35 -4.17 -1.95
N GLY A 156 2.64 -3.98 -3.08
CA GLY A 156 1.49 -3.09 -3.18
C GLY A 156 0.75 -3.23 -4.51
N VAL A 157 -0.54 -2.89 -4.49
CA VAL A 157 -1.44 -3.02 -5.64
C VAL A 157 -2.34 -1.80 -5.82
N PHE A 158 -2.83 -1.65 -7.04
CA PHE A 158 -3.87 -0.69 -7.41
C PHE A 158 -5.25 -1.35 -7.54
N ASN A 159 -6.30 -0.55 -7.43
CA ASN A 159 -7.59 -0.92 -8.00
C ASN A 159 -7.56 -0.80 -9.54
N LYS A 160 -8.61 -1.28 -10.24
CA LYS A 160 -8.69 -1.24 -11.72
C LYS A 160 -8.59 0.18 -12.30
N LYS A 161 -9.12 1.19 -11.62
CA LYS A 161 -9.06 2.61 -12.03
C LYS A 161 -7.72 3.28 -11.73
N LYS A 162 -6.83 2.64 -10.95
CA LYS A 162 -5.52 3.15 -10.48
C LYS A 162 -5.58 4.45 -9.68
N ASN A 163 -6.73 4.75 -9.09
CA ASN A 163 -6.92 5.86 -8.16
C ASN A 163 -6.85 5.45 -6.68
N VAL A 164 -6.80 4.15 -6.39
CA VAL A 164 -6.57 3.61 -5.05
C VAL A 164 -5.27 2.80 -5.08
N LEU A 165 -4.32 3.17 -4.22
CA LEU A 165 -3.06 2.46 -4.00
C LEU A 165 -2.99 1.93 -2.58
N GLY A 166 -2.69 0.64 -2.43
CA GLY A 166 -2.31 0.03 -1.16
C GLY A 166 -0.90 -0.50 -1.20
N MET A 167 -0.13 -0.27 -0.13
CA MET A 167 1.25 -0.74 -0.01
C MET A 167 1.60 -1.10 1.43
N MET A 168 2.37 -2.18 1.64
CA MET A 168 2.84 -2.56 2.98
C MET A 168 4.01 -1.73 3.49
N PRO A 169 4.98 -1.31 2.65
CA PRO A 169 6.06 -0.45 3.09
C PRO A 169 5.60 0.95 3.52
N HIS A 170 6.37 1.54 4.44
CA HIS A 170 6.12 2.83 5.10
C HIS A 170 7.03 3.92 4.54
N PRO A 171 6.64 4.65 3.47
CA PRO A 171 7.44 5.78 2.98
C PRO A 171 7.56 6.90 4.03
N GLU A 172 6.56 7.08 4.91
CA GLU A 172 6.57 8.12 5.94
C GLU A 172 7.66 7.93 7.00
N ARG A 173 8.25 6.74 7.10
CA ARG A 173 9.37 6.46 8.00
C ARG A 173 10.75 6.73 7.39
N MET A 174 10.81 7.12 6.11
CA MET A 174 12.03 7.38 5.34
C MET A 174 12.02 8.79 4.75
N ILE A 175 11.66 9.79 5.58
CA ILE A 175 11.51 11.19 5.14
C ILE A 175 12.66 12.09 5.55
N ASP A 176 13.56 11.61 6.40
CA ASP A 176 14.71 12.36 6.93
C ASP A 176 15.87 11.40 7.20
N LYS A 177 17.09 11.81 6.87
CA LYS A 177 18.32 11.02 7.12
C LYS A 177 18.52 10.63 8.57
N SER A 178 18.10 11.48 9.49
CA SER A 178 18.15 11.20 10.93
C SER A 178 17.20 10.07 11.36
N LEU A 179 16.19 9.77 10.54
CA LEU A 179 15.19 8.72 10.82
C LEU A 179 15.51 7.40 10.12
N SER A 180 16.23 7.35 9.04
CA SER A 180 16.68 6.15 8.32
C SER A 180 16.96 6.41 6.83
N GLY A 181 16.49 7.51 6.23
CA GLY A 181 16.67 7.84 4.82
C GLY A 181 15.67 8.86 4.31
N GLU A 182 15.80 9.23 3.03
CA GLU A 182 15.00 10.30 2.39
C GLU A 182 14.11 9.81 1.23
N ASP A 183 14.10 8.52 0.94
CA ASP A 183 13.34 7.96 -0.20
C ASP A 183 11.84 8.22 -0.09
N GLY A 184 11.29 8.19 1.13
CA GLY A 184 9.91 8.57 1.38
C GLY A 184 9.61 10.04 1.13
N SER A 185 10.59 10.93 1.41
CA SER A 185 10.47 12.35 1.08
C SER A 185 10.35 12.56 -0.43
N LEU A 186 11.11 11.81 -1.24
CA LEU A 186 11.01 11.85 -2.71
C LEU A 186 9.63 11.39 -3.18
N PHE A 187 9.12 10.28 -2.62
CA PHE A 187 7.78 9.77 -2.94
C PHE A 187 6.68 10.81 -2.65
N PHE A 188 6.65 11.38 -1.43
CA PHE A 188 5.63 12.37 -1.06
C PHE A 188 5.76 13.69 -1.83
N LYS A 189 6.97 14.18 -2.09
CA LYS A 189 7.19 15.38 -2.92
C LYS A 189 6.65 15.18 -4.33
N ASN A 190 6.88 13.99 -4.94
CA ASN A 190 6.31 13.64 -6.23
C ASN A 190 4.77 13.60 -6.18
N LEU A 191 4.20 12.96 -5.16
CA LEU A 191 2.76 12.86 -4.98
C LEU A 191 2.10 14.26 -4.89
N ILE A 192 2.65 15.15 -4.05
CA ILE A 192 2.17 16.53 -3.89
C ILE A 192 2.29 17.33 -5.20
N LYS A 193 3.39 17.16 -5.95
CA LYS A 193 3.57 17.79 -7.26
C LYS A 193 2.50 17.35 -8.25
N ASN A 194 2.07 16.11 -8.20
CA ASN A 194 1.05 15.56 -9.09
C ASN A 194 -0.39 15.96 -8.71
N LEU A 195 -0.63 16.46 -7.48
CA LEU A 195 -1.92 17.00 -7.03
C LEU A 195 -2.19 18.42 -7.55
N LYS A 196 -1.14 19.15 -7.93
CA LYS A 196 -1.22 20.52 -8.49
C LYS A 196 -1.44 20.48 -9.99
#